data_ce04810b928f32f850d6400fc45ec8bd
#
_entry.id   ce04810b928f32f850d6400fc45ec8bd
#
_cell.length_a   1.000
_cell.length_b   1.000
_cell.length_c   1.000
_cell.angle_alpha   90.00
_cell.angle_beta   90.00
_cell.angle_gamma   90.00
#
_symmetry.space_group_name_H-M   'P 1'
#
loop_
_entity.id
_entity.type
_entity.pdbx_description
1 polymer ?
#
loop_
_entity_poly.entity_id
_entity_poly.type
_entity_poly.pdbx_seq_one_letter_code
_entity_poly.pdbx_strand_id
1 'polypeptide(L)'
;SSDRLRDGLRVVLAGPPNSGKSSLFNAILDEAAAIVSPIAGTTRDAIERPVAIDGVPFVMVDTAGLRREGAEEIEAIGIERAERELARADIVLWLGPEGAGPQGAIEVGSMIDLDGAQRKGERALHVSARTRAGLDDLMAALVSYGRDRLPRPGQVAISQRQREILGQAHAALCEAAVLSDILLVGELLRQARHAMDAMLGNVATEDMLDTLFGRFCIGK
;
A
#
# COMPACT_ATOMS: atom_id res chain seq x y z
N SER A 1 12.43 0.53 -4.77
CA SER A 1 12.02 1.07 -3.46
C SER A 1 11.05 2.25 -3.56
N SER A 2 10.95 3.00 -4.67
CA SER A 2 9.90 4.02 -4.89
C SER A 2 8.52 3.41 -5.09
N ASP A 3 8.43 2.21 -5.63
CA ASP A 3 7.16 1.52 -5.87
C ASP A 3 6.48 1.15 -4.55
N ARG A 4 7.25 0.81 -3.51
CA ARG A 4 6.73 0.49 -2.16
C ARG A 4 6.07 1.68 -1.45
N LEU A 5 6.48 2.90 -1.74
CA LEU A 5 5.80 4.12 -1.24
C LEU A 5 4.47 4.37 -1.93
N ARG A 6 4.38 3.96 -3.20
CA ARG A 6 3.20 4.18 -4.03
C ARG A 6 2.17 3.06 -3.85
N ASP A 7 2.66 1.82 -3.78
CA ASP A 7 1.81 0.63 -3.75
C ASP A 7 1.51 0.14 -2.31
N GLY A 8 2.27 0.60 -1.32
CA GLY A 8 2.20 0.18 0.08
C GLY A 8 3.04 -1.07 0.37
N LEU A 9 3.34 -1.28 1.65
CA LEU A 9 4.03 -2.48 2.13
C LEU A 9 3.04 -3.65 2.23
N ARG A 10 3.43 -4.79 1.65
CA ARG A 10 2.58 -5.97 1.60
C ARG A 10 2.64 -6.76 2.89
N VAL A 11 1.54 -6.82 3.63
CA VAL A 11 1.38 -7.56 4.89
C VAL A 11 0.51 -8.78 4.66
N VAL A 12 1.10 -9.97 4.84
CA VAL A 12 0.41 -11.26 4.62
C VAL A 12 0.13 -11.94 5.95
N LEU A 13 -1.14 -12.27 6.20
CA LEU A 13 -1.54 -13.08 7.36
C LEU A 13 -1.46 -14.56 6.98
N ALA A 14 -0.61 -15.31 7.70
CA ALA A 14 -0.35 -16.72 7.44
C ALA A 14 -0.52 -17.58 8.70
N GLY A 15 -0.84 -18.85 8.50
CA GLY A 15 -1.07 -19.81 9.58
C GLY A 15 -2.06 -20.90 9.18
N PRO A 16 -2.27 -21.91 10.03
CA PRO A 16 -3.18 -23.02 9.76
C PRO A 16 -4.64 -22.56 9.65
N PRO A 17 -5.54 -23.41 9.15
CA PRO A 17 -6.97 -23.16 9.20
C PRO A 17 -7.43 -22.85 10.63
N ASN A 18 -8.42 -22.00 10.77
CA ASN A 18 -9.03 -21.60 12.05
C ASN A 18 -8.09 -20.91 13.06
N SER A 19 -6.92 -20.42 12.63
CA SER A 19 -6.02 -19.65 13.49
C SER A 19 -6.41 -18.19 13.70
N GLY A 20 -7.58 -17.76 13.19
CA GLY A 20 -8.08 -16.39 13.38
C GLY A 20 -7.61 -15.36 12.36
N LYS A 21 -7.01 -15.79 11.25
CA LYS A 21 -6.49 -14.88 10.19
C LYS A 21 -7.53 -13.88 9.69
N SER A 22 -8.67 -14.37 9.20
CA SER A 22 -9.72 -13.51 8.66
C SER A 22 -10.36 -12.60 9.70
N SER A 23 -10.49 -13.06 10.95
CA SER A 23 -10.98 -12.23 12.04
C SER A 23 -10.01 -11.11 12.37
N LEU A 24 -8.72 -11.42 12.45
CA LEU A 24 -7.68 -10.43 12.70
C LEU A 24 -7.52 -9.46 11.53
N PHE A 25 -7.58 -9.96 10.29
CA PHE A 25 -7.58 -9.15 9.08
C PHE A 25 -8.68 -8.09 9.12
N ASN A 26 -9.92 -8.49 9.39
CA ASN A 26 -11.04 -7.57 9.50
C ASN A 26 -10.87 -6.57 10.66
N ALA A 27 -10.38 -7.02 11.82
CA ALA A 27 -10.15 -6.15 12.97
C ALA A 27 -9.10 -5.07 12.66
N ILE A 28 -8.03 -5.40 11.94
CA ILE A 28 -7.02 -4.42 11.47
C ILE A 28 -7.65 -3.42 10.50
N LEU A 29 -8.46 -3.89 9.55
CA LEU A 29 -9.13 -3.02 8.58
C LEU A 29 -10.11 -2.05 9.25
N ASP A 30 -10.90 -2.54 10.21
CA ASP A 30 -11.86 -1.73 10.95
C ASP A 30 -11.16 -0.65 11.78
N GLU A 31 -10.04 -0.99 12.43
CA GLU A 31 -9.24 -0.05 13.20
C GLU A 31 -8.61 1.01 12.30
N ALA A 32 -8.00 0.60 11.19
CA ALA A 32 -7.42 1.51 10.22
C ALA A 32 -8.47 2.44 9.58
N ALA A 33 -9.67 1.94 9.29
CA ALA A 33 -10.78 2.74 8.75
C ALA A 33 -11.33 3.78 9.73
N ALA A 34 -11.28 3.50 11.04
CA ALA A 34 -11.69 4.45 12.08
C ALA A 34 -10.78 5.69 12.14
N ILE A 35 -9.54 5.58 11.67
CA ILE A 35 -8.53 6.64 11.70
C ILE A 35 -8.51 7.46 10.40
N VAL A 36 -8.95 6.89 9.26
CA VAL A 36 -8.87 7.54 7.95
C VAL A 36 -10.20 7.37 7.20
N SER A 37 -10.71 8.48 6.63
CA SER A 37 -11.88 8.46 5.74
C SER A 37 -11.64 7.53 4.55
N PRO A 38 -12.61 6.71 4.11
CA PRO A 38 -12.40 5.69 3.10
C PRO A 38 -12.01 6.33 1.76
N ILE A 39 -10.84 5.97 1.25
CA ILE A 39 -10.45 6.27 -0.14
C ILE A 39 -11.28 5.35 -1.03
N ALA A 40 -12.30 5.93 -1.69
CA ALA A 40 -13.14 5.22 -2.64
C ALA A 40 -12.32 4.83 -3.88
N GLY A 41 -12.28 3.56 -4.18
CA GLY A 41 -11.87 3.03 -5.48
C GLY A 41 -10.57 2.23 -5.50
N THR A 42 -10.66 0.94 -5.14
CA THR A 42 -9.90 -0.17 -5.79
C THR A 42 -10.32 -1.50 -5.16
N THR A 43 -11.50 -1.97 -5.50
CA THR A 43 -11.93 -3.35 -5.25
C THR A 43 -11.67 -4.14 -6.53
N ARG A 44 -10.51 -4.79 -6.66
CA ARG A 44 -10.30 -5.76 -7.75
C ARG A 44 -10.11 -7.19 -7.27
N ASP A 45 -9.70 -7.41 -6.02
CA ASP A 45 -9.65 -8.74 -5.43
C ASP A 45 -10.10 -8.69 -3.97
N ALA A 46 -11.00 -9.61 -3.57
CA ALA A 46 -11.55 -9.69 -2.20
C ALA A 46 -10.49 -10.01 -1.12
N ILE A 47 -9.27 -10.23 -1.53
CA ILE A 47 -8.14 -10.75 -0.77
C ILE A 47 -7.14 -9.67 -0.38
N GLU A 48 -7.04 -8.59 -1.18
CA GLU A 48 -6.11 -7.49 -0.98
C GLU A 48 -6.86 -6.22 -0.58
N ARG A 49 -6.42 -5.59 0.51
CA ARG A 49 -7.00 -4.34 1.00
C ARG A 49 -5.92 -3.31 1.28
N PRO A 50 -5.88 -2.21 0.52
CA PRO A 50 -5.01 -1.09 0.84
C PRO A 50 -5.53 -0.37 2.08
N VAL A 51 -4.63 -0.08 3.02
CA VAL A 51 -4.91 0.68 4.23
C VAL A 51 -3.75 1.61 4.56
N ALA A 52 -4.02 2.70 5.25
CA ALA A 52 -2.99 3.54 5.85
C ALA A 52 -3.07 3.44 7.37
N ILE A 53 -1.96 3.14 8.03
CA ILE A 53 -1.86 3.09 9.49
C ILE A 53 -0.82 4.13 9.89
N ASP A 54 -1.20 5.15 10.65
CA ASP A 54 -0.34 6.28 11.04
C ASP A 54 0.43 6.91 9.85
N GLY A 55 -0.25 7.02 8.70
CA GLY A 55 0.33 7.59 7.48
C GLY A 55 1.29 6.64 6.73
N VAL A 56 1.50 5.41 7.19
CA VAL A 56 2.25 4.37 6.50
C VAL A 56 1.31 3.55 5.63
N PRO A 57 1.54 3.47 4.30
CA PRO A 57 0.69 2.71 3.40
C PRO A 57 1.00 1.21 3.48
N PHE A 58 -0.03 0.39 3.62
CA PHE A 58 0.03 -1.07 3.59
C PHE A 58 -0.97 -1.65 2.61
N VAL A 59 -0.67 -2.85 2.11
CA VAL A 59 -1.60 -3.74 1.42
C VAL A 59 -1.76 -4.99 2.26
N MET A 60 -2.89 -5.11 2.93
CA MET A 60 -3.20 -6.29 3.74
C MET A 60 -3.69 -7.44 2.86
N VAL A 61 -3.21 -8.65 3.11
CA VAL A 61 -3.56 -9.86 2.34
C VAL A 61 -4.02 -10.98 3.27
N ASP A 62 -5.26 -11.45 3.08
CA ASP A 62 -5.79 -12.62 3.80
C ASP A 62 -5.61 -13.91 2.99
N THR A 63 -4.67 -14.76 3.40
CA THR A 63 -4.46 -16.06 2.73
C THR A 63 -5.60 -17.07 2.94
N ALA A 64 -6.47 -16.86 3.94
CA ALA A 64 -7.65 -17.72 4.14
C ALA A 64 -8.74 -17.45 3.09
N GLY A 65 -8.86 -16.23 2.59
CA GLY A 65 -9.74 -15.87 1.48
C GLY A 65 -9.38 -16.60 0.19
N LEU A 66 -8.09 -16.84 -0.07
CA LEU A 66 -7.58 -17.57 -1.24
C LEU A 66 -8.09 -19.01 -1.34
N ARG A 67 -8.45 -19.63 -0.21
CA ARG A 67 -8.93 -21.02 -0.16
C ARG A 67 -10.45 -21.14 -0.31
N ARG A 68 -11.21 -20.05 -0.24
CA ARG A 68 -12.69 -20.08 -0.27
C ARG A 68 -13.29 -20.03 -1.69
N GLU A 69 -12.53 -19.68 -2.70
CA GLU A 69 -13.03 -19.45 -4.06
C GLU A 69 -13.11 -20.68 -4.95
N GLY A 70 -13.16 -21.93 -4.39
CA GLY A 70 -13.36 -23.07 -5.26
C GLY A 70 -13.41 -24.47 -4.63
N ALA A 71 -14.15 -25.35 -5.30
CA ALA A 71 -14.33 -26.75 -4.97
C ALA A 71 -13.06 -27.58 -5.22
N GLU A 72 -12.98 -28.72 -4.61
CA GLU A 72 -11.98 -29.77 -4.45
C GLU A 72 -10.74 -29.86 -5.39
N GLU A 73 -10.78 -29.41 -6.64
CA GLU A 73 -9.59 -29.34 -7.53
C GLU A 73 -8.68 -28.12 -7.25
N ILE A 74 -9.05 -27.24 -6.33
CA ILE A 74 -8.49 -25.90 -6.13
C ILE A 74 -7.66 -25.81 -4.83
N GLU A 75 -7.56 -26.86 -4.04
CA GLU A 75 -6.72 -26.83 -2.82
C GLU A 75 -5.24 -26.65 -3.18
N ALA A 76 -4.76 -27.30 -4.24
CA ALA A 76 -3.39 -27.14 -4.75
C ALA A 76 -3.15 -25.71 -5.30
N ILE A 77 -4.12 -25.14 -6.01
CA ILE A 77 -4.05 -23.75 -6.53
C ILE A 77 -4.08 -22.75 -5.38
N GLY A 78 -4.87 -23.00 -4.34
CA GLY A 78 -4.93 -22.17 -3.13
C GLY A 78 -3.62 -22.15 -2.35
N ILE A 79 -2.93 -23.28 -2.27
CA ILE A 79 -1.60 -23.40 -1.65
C ILE A 79 -0.57 -22.63 -2.46
N GLU A 80 -0.52 -22.83 -3.77
CA GLU A 80 0.43 -22.16 -4.67
C GLU A 80 0.23 -20.63 -4.64
N ARG A 81 -1.03 -20.16 -4.59
CA ARG A 81 -1.32 -18.73 -4.43
C ARG A 81 -0.84 -18.19 -3.08
N ALA A 82 -1.08 -18.93 -1.99
CA ALA A 82 -0.62 -18.55 -0.67
C ALA A 82 0.92 -18.49 -0.60
N GLU A 83 1.63 -19.42 -1.21
CA GLU A 83 3.08 -19.41 -1.30
C GLU A 83 3.61 -18.23 -2.13
N ARG A 84 2.95 -17.89 -3.23
CA ARG A 84 3.29 -16.70 -4.03
C ARG A 84 3.10 -15.40 -3.23
N GLU A 85 2.02 -15.32 -2.44
CA GLU A 85 1.78 -14.15 -1.60
C GLU A 85 2.82 -14.04 -0.48
N LEU A 86 3.19 -15.15 0.15
CA LEU A 86 4.27 -15.19 1.13
C LEU A 86 5.62 -14.77 0.53
N ALA A 87 5.91 -15.20 -0.69
CA ALA A 87 7.16 -14.82 -1.39
C ALA A 87 7.22 -13.32 -1.74
N ARG A 88 6.06 -12.66 -1.87
CA ARG A 88 5.93 -11.22 -2.17
C ARG A 88 5.78 -10.36 -0.93
N ALA A 89 5.58 -10.97 0.23
CA ALA A 89 5.33 -10.25 1.48
C ALA A 89 6.53 -9.41 1.90
N ASP A 90 6.29 -8.16 2.28
CA ASP A 90 7.26 -7.34 3.00
C ASP A 90 7.24 -7.66 4.49
N ILE A 91 6.06 -8.05 5.01
CA ILE A 91 5.79 -8.43 6.39
C ILE A 91 4.90 -9.67 6.39
N VAL A 92 5.25 -10.68 7.16
CA VAL A 92 4.40 -11.86 7.42
C VAL A 92 3.98 -11.85 8.88
N LEU A 93 2.66 -11.89 9.11
CA LEU A 93 2.08 -12.13 10.44
C LEU A 93 1.78 -13.62 10.55
N TRP A 94 2.50 -14.34 11.43
CA TRP A 94 2.37 -15.77 11.60
C TRP A 94 1.48 -16.14 12.79
N LEU A 95 0.31 -16.71 12.50
CA LEU A 95 -0.70 -17.13 13.47
C LEU A 95 -0.69 -18.64 13.75
N GLY A 96 0.32 -19.37 13.29
CA GLY A 96 0.49 -20.80 13.53
C GLY A 96 1.31 -21.11 14.77
N PRO A 97 1.74 -22.37 14.98
CA PRO A 97 2.62 -22.74 16.08
C PRO A 97 3.90 -21.90 16.08
N GLU A 98 4.36 -21.55 17.28
CA GLU A 98 5.57 -20.72 17.46
C GLU A 98 6.79 -21.37 16.79
N GLY A 99 7.56 -20.58 16.06
CA GLY A 99 8.74 -21.03 15.35
C GLY A 99 8.51 -21.87 14.08
N ALA A 100 7.25 -22.17 13.75
CA ALA A 100 6.91 -22.92 12.54
C ALA A 100 6.66 -22.02 11.31
N GLY A 101 6.71 -20.72 11.49
CA GLY A 101 6.47 -19.72 10.42
C GLY A 101 7.69 -19.49 9.53
N PRO A 102 7.52 -18.72 8.45
CA PRO A 102 8.61 -18.27 7.62
C PRO A 102 9.65 -17.48 8.41
N GLN A 103 10.91 -17.57 7.99
CA GLN A 103 11.98 -16.82 8.63
C GLN A 103 11.70 -15.30 8.59
N GLY A 104 11.81 -14.63 9.74
CA GLY A 104 11.55 -13.20 9.86
C GLY A 104 10.08 -12.83 9.97
N ALA A 105 9.17 -13.81 10.07
CA ALA A 105 7.77 -13.53 10.36
C ALA A 105 7.59 -12.97 11.77
N ILE A 106 6.61 -12.08 11.92
CA ILE A 106 6.16 -11.59 13.22
C ILE A 106 5.23 -12.63 13.82
N GLU A 107 5.62 -13.18 14.97
CA GLU A 107 4.81 -14.16 15.70
C GLU A 107 3.60 -13.47 16.33
N VAL A 108 2.40 -13.96 16.00
CA VAL A 108 1.14 -13.46 16.54
C VAL A 108 0.40 -14.58 17.27
N GLY A 109 0.18 -14.39 18.56
CA GLY A 109 -0.72 -15.21 19.38
C GLY A 109 -2.13 -14.64 19.29
N SER A 110 -2.96 -15.26 18.47
CA SER A 110 -4.35 -14.85 18.24
C SER A 110 -5.33 -15.45 19.26
N MET A 111 -6.57 -14.89 19.32
CA MET A 111 -7.68 -15.41 20.11
C MET A 111 -7.40 -15.50 21.63
N ILE A 112 -6.61 -14.56 22.19
CA ILE A 112 -6.22 -14.58 23.60
C ILE A 112 -7.39 -14.46 24.58
N ASP A 113 -8.58 -14.15 24.07
CA ASP A 113 -9.84 -14.08 24.81
C ASP A 113 -10.52 -15.44 24.99
N LEU A 114 -10.00 -16.49 24.35
CA LEU A 114 -10.53 -17.84 24.48
C LEU A 114 -9.75 -18.65 25.52
N ASP A 115 -10.49 -19.42 26.33
CA ASP A 115 -9.89 -20.39 27.23
C ASP A 115 -9.17 -21.49 26.43
N GLY A 116 -7.90 -21.75 26.75
CA GLY A 116 -7.08 -22.72 26.01
C GLY A 116 -6.44 -22.17 24.74
N ALA A 117 -6.47 -20.85 24.51
CA ALA A 117 -5.71 -20.24 23.43
C ALA A 117 -4.22 -20.64 23.52
N GLN A 118 -3.64 -20.98 22.37
CA GLN A 118 -2.21 -21.32 22.28
C GLN A 118 -1.39 -20.05 22.56
N ARG A 119 -0.84 -19.96 23.77
CA ARG A 119 0.01 -18.84 24.15
C ARG A 119 1.40 -19.05 23.56
N LYS A 120 1.84 -18.05 22.82
CA LYS A 120 3.23 -17.96 22.33
C LYS A 120 4.12 -17.30 23.39
N GLY A 121 5.43 -17.36 23.17
CA GLY A 121 6.40 -16.73 24.09
C GLY A 121 6.25 -15.20 24.15
N GLU A 122 7.01 -14.56 25.05
CA GLU A 122 6.92 -13.14 25.36
C GLU A 122 7.26 -12.22 24.16
N ARG A 123 7.93 -12.74 23.13
CA ARG A 123 8.27 -11.97 21.92
C ARG A 123 7.15 -11.90 20.90
N ALA A 124 6.11 -12.72 21.09
CA ALA A 124 4.96 -12.70 20.20
C ALA A 124 3.99 -11.59 20.56
N LEU A 125 3.34 -11.03 19.56
CA LEU A 125 2.24 -10.09 19.76
C LEU A 125 0.96 -10.88 20.08
N HIS A 126 0.36 -10.62 21.22
CA HIS A 126 -0.82 -11.31 21.67
C HIS A 126 -2.06 -10.47 21.40
N VAL A 127 -2.99 -10.98 20.60
CA VAL A 127 -4.13 -10.21 20.11
C VAL A 127 -5.46 -10.96 20.22
N SER A 128 -6.53 -10.23 20.45
CA SER A 128 -7.90 -10.69 20.25
C SER A 128 -8.61 -9.78 19.26
N ALA A 129 -9.00 -10.34 18.12
CA ALA A 129 -9.83 -9.63 17.14
C ALA A 129 -11.21 -9.24 17.71
N ARG A 130 -11.73 -10.05 18.64
CA ARG A 130 -13.06 -9.84 19.24
C ARG A 130 -13.06 -8.72 20.28
N THR A 131 -12.10 -8.73 21.20
CA THR A 131 -12.01 -7.75 22.29
C THR A 131 -11.13 -6.55 21.95
N ARG A 132 -10.42 -6.61 20.82
CA ARG A 132 -9.39 -5.65 20.37
C ARG A 132 -8.16 -5.56 21.27
N ALA A 133 -8.05 -6.41 22.29
CA ALA A 133 -6.88 -6.46 23.16
C ALA A 133 -5.62 -6.75 22.34
N GLY A 134 -4.56 -5.97 22.55
CA GLY A 134 -3.27 -6.07 21.86
C GLY A 134 -3.26 -5.63 20.39
N LEU A 135 -4.37 -5.12 19.86
CA LEU A 135 -4.45 -4.66 18.47
C LEU A 135 -3.62 -3.39 18.27
N ASP A 136 -3.61 -2.47 19.24
CA ASP A 136 -2.80 -1.25 19.20
C ASP A 136 -1.30 -1.58 19.14
N ASP A 137 -0.85 -2.56 19.91
CA ASP A 137 0.55 -3.01 19.90
C ASP A 137 0.93 -3.62 18.55
N LEU A 138 0.01 -4.40 17.95
CA LEU A 138 0.21 -4.94 16.60
C LEU A 138 0.29 -3.84 15.55
N MET A 139 -0.60 -2.85 15.61
CA MET A 139 -0.60 -1.70 14.69
C MET A 139 0.68 -0.88 14.85
N ALA A 140 1.11 -0.61 16.08
CA ALA A 140 2.37 0.09 16.35
C ALA A 140 3.59 -0.68 15.81
N ALA A 141 3.61 -2.01 15.96
CA ALA A 141 4.67 -2.86 15.42
C ALA A 141 4.70 -2.80 13.87
N LEU A 142 3.55 -2.86 13.20
CA LEU A 142 3.45 -2.69 11.75
C LEU A 142 4.00 -1.34 11.30
N VAL A 143 3.60 -0.25 11.95
CA VAL A 143 4.07 1.11 11.65
C VAL A 143 5.58 1.23 11.84
N SER A 144 6.13 0.72 12.95
CA SER A 144 7.58 0.72 13.20
C SER A 144 8.32 -0.03 12.10
N TYR A 145 7.86 -1.23 11.76
CA TYR A 145 8.44 -2.06 10.71
C TYR A 145 8.36 -1.40 9.33
N GLY A 146 7.24 -0.71 9.07
CA GLY A 146 7.03 0.05 7.85
C GLY A 146 7.96 1.24 7.73
N ARG A 147 8.10 2.03 8.78
CA ARG A 147 8.98 3.22 8.80
C ARG A 147 10.46 2.86 8.57
N ASP A 148 10.91 1.70 9.06
CA ASP A 148 12.29 1.24 8.85
C ASP A 148 12.55 0.84 7.39
N ARG A 149 11.53 0.47 6.64
CA ARG A 149 11.63 0.01 5.23
C ARG A 149 11.28 1.06 4.20
N LEU A 150 10.54 2.07 4.60
CA LEU A 150 10.24 3.21 3.75
C LEU A 150 11.41 4.18 3.73
N PRO A 151 11.68 4.87 2.62
CA PRO A 151 12.65 5.95 2.58
C PRO A 151 12.30 6.99 3.65
N ARG A 152 13.31 7.46 4.36
CA ARG A 152 13.11 8.52 5.36
C ARG A 152 12.54 9.79 4.71
N PRO A 153 11.74 10.60 5.45
CA PRO A 153 11.33 11.91 4.96
C PRO A 153 12.54 12.68 4.44
N GLY A 154 12.50 13.13 3.18
CA GLY A 154 13.63 13.74 2.49
C GLY A 154 14.47 12.80 1.61
N GLN A 155 14.31 11.48 1.70
CA GLN A 155 14.90 10.49 0.80
C GLN A 155 13.88 10.00 -0.25
N VAL A 156 13.01 10.86 -0.73
CA VAL A 156 12.05 10.49 -1.79
C VAL A 156 12.87 10.17 -3.03
N ALA A 157 12.88 8.91 -3.44
CA ALA A 157 13.40 8.51 -4.73
C ALA A 157 12.45 9.05 -5.81
N ILE A 158 12.66 10.31 -6.18
CA ILE A 158 11.98 10.94 -7.31
C ILE A 158 12.42 10.17 -8.55
N SER A 159 11.47 9.62 -9.32
CA SER A 159 11.78 8.97 -10.59
C SER A 159 12.47 9.97 -11.54
N GLN A 160 13.24 9.48 -12.50
CA GLN A 160 13.89 10.34 -13.47
C GLN A 160 12.87 11.26 -14.16
N ARG A 161 11.72 10.71 -14.56
CA ARG A 161 10.61 11.49 -15.14
C ARG A 161 10.11 12.59 -14.20
N GLN A 162 9.91 12.30 -12.92
CA GLN A 162 9.47 13.31 -11.93
C GLN A 162 10.53 14.39 -11.73
N ARG A 163 11.81 14.02 -11.76
CA ARG A 163 12.94 14.97 -11.68
C ARG A 163 12.96 15.91 -12.88
N GLU A 164 12.74 15.38 -14.08
CA GLU A 164 12.66 16.18 -15.30
C GLU A 164 11.48 17.16 -15.26
N ILE A 165 10.30 16.71 -14.86
CA ILE A 165 9.09 17.54 -14.70
C ILE A 165 9.31 18.65 -13.67
N LEU A 166 9.86 18.33 -12.50
CA LEU A 166 10.18 19.33 -11.48
C LEU A 166 11.26 20.31 -11.96
N GLY A 167 12.24 19.82 -12.73
CA GLY A 167 13.25 20.67 -13.36
C GLY A 167 12.64 21.69 -14.34
N GLN A 168 11.68 21.28 -15.15
CA GLN A 168 10.94 22.16 -16.05
C GLN A 168 10.13 23.22 -15.29
N ALA A 169 9.37 22.81 -14.25
CA ALA A 169 8.63 23.73 -13.43
C ALA A 169 9.55 24.75 -12.74
N HIS A 170 10.66 24.29 -12.18
CA HIS A 170 11.64 25.13 -11.52
C HIS A 170 12.28 26.14 -12.49
N ALA A 171 12.70 25.71 -13.68
CA ALA A 171 13.27 26.58 -14.70
C ALA A 171 12.30 27.70 -15.12
N ALA A 172 11.04 27.34 -15.39
CA ALA A 172 10.00 28.31 -15.73
C ALA A 172 9.75 29.34 -14.63
N LEU A 173 9.74 28.90 -13.35
CA LEU A 173 9.57 29.82 -12.20
C LEU A 173 10.78 30.74 -12.00
N CYS A 174 12.00 30.23 -12.16
CA CYS A 174 13.20 31.04 -12.08
C CYS A 174 13.27 32.10 -13.18
N GLU A 175 12.89 31.76 -14.41
CA GLU A 175 12.82 32.69 -15.52
C GLU A 175 11.72 33.74 -15.30
N ALA A 176 10.55 33.33 -14.83
CA ALA A 176 9.46 34.25 -14.49
C ALA A 176 9.86 35.28 -13.41
N ALA A 177 10.70 34.87 -12.46
CA ALA A 177 11.12 35.73 -11.34
C ALA A 177 12.00 36.92 -11.75
N VAL A 178 12.66 36.83 -12.92
CA VAL A 178 13.58 37.88 -13.40
C VAL A 178 13.01 38.73 -14.54
N LEU A 179 11.85 38.35 -15.07
CA LEU A 179 11.18 39.06 -16.16
C LEU A 179 10.22 40.14 -15.64
N SER A 180 10.18 41.27 -16.38
CA SER A 180 9.25 42.36 -16.11
C SER A 180 8.02 42.38 -17.05
N ASP A 181 8.04 41.56 -18.10
CA ASP A 181 6.94 41.46 -19.06
C ASP A 181 5.85 40.54 -18.51
N ILE A 182 4.69 41.11 -18.20
CA ILE A 182 3.55 40.42 -17.57
C ILE A 182 3.03 39.27 -18.46
N LEU A 183 3.06 39.40 -19.78
CA LEU A 183 2.58 38.36 -20.68
C LEU A 183 3.51 37.16 -20.68
N LEU A 184 4.83 37.39 -20.72
CA LEU A 184 5.82 36.33 -20.63
C LEU A 184 5.82 35.66 -19.26
N VAL A 185 5.68 36.41 -18.17
CA VAL A 185 5.51 35.88 -16.80
C VAL A 185 4.27 34.99 -16.72
N GLY A 186 3.14 35.44 -17.29
CA GLY A 186 1.91 34.66 -17.32
C GLY A 186 2.08 33.32 -18.05
N GLU A 187 2.77 33.28 -19.17
CA GLU A 187 3.06 32.07 -19.93
C GLU A 187 3.98 31.11 -19.16
N LEU A 188 5.04 31.61 -18.52
CA LEU A 188 5.94 30.80 -17.72
C LEU A 188 5.24 30.18 -16.48
N LEU A 189 4.35 30.93 -15.83
CA LEU A 189 3.54 30.40 -14.74
C LEU A 189 2.57 29.32 -15.23
N ARG A 190 2.01 29.48 -16.43
CA ARG A 190 1.16 28.43 -17.04
C ARG A 190 1.96 27.17 -17.32
N GLN A 191 3.19 27.28 -17.84
CA GLN A 191 4.10 26.14 -18.08
C GLN A 191 4.46 25.44 -16.77
N ALA A 192 4.81 26.18 -15.72
CA ALA A 192 5.09 25.59 -14.39
C ALA A 192 3.88 24.82 -13.84
N ARG A 193 2.68 25.40 -13.92
CA ARG A 193 1.45 24.74 -13.52
C ARG A 193 1.21 23.45 -14.30
N HIS A 194 1.32 23.49 -15.62
CA HIS A 194 1.14 22.32 -16.48
C HIS A 194 2.11 21.19 -16.14
N ALA A 195 3.39 21.52 -15.85
CA ALA A 195 4.36 20.55 -15.38
C ALA A 195 3.91 19.91 -14.05
N MET A 196 3.41 20.69 -13.09
CA MET A 196 2.92 20.16 -11.82
C MET A 196 1.67 19.29 -11.99
N ASP A 197 0.73 19.68 -12.87
CA ASP A 197 -0.47 18.88 -13.18
C ASP A 197 -0.07 17.53 -13.80
N ALA A 198 0.93 17.50 -14.68
CA ALA A 198 1.47 16.27 -15.26
C ALA A 198 2.13 15.35 -14.20
N MET A 199 2.72 15.91 -13.16
CA MET A 199 3.30 15.15 -12.04
C MET A 199 2.20 14.51 -11.18
N LEU A 200 1.08 15.20 -10.97
CA LEU A 200 -0.06 14.74 -10.18
C LEU A 200 -0.98 13.77 -10.95
N GLY A 201 -0.74 13.57 -12.24
CA GLY A 201 -1.61 12.76 -13.11
C GLY A 201 -2.90 13.47 -13.54
N ASN A 202 -3.04 14.76 -13.24
CA ASN A 202 -4.16 15.61 -13.64
C ASN A 202 -3.99 16.16 -15.05
N VAL A 203 -3.46 15.36 -15.99
CA VAL A 203 -3.40 15.77 -17.40
C VAL A 203 -4.83 15.76 -17.92
N ALA A 204 -5.35 16.95 -18.22
CA ALA A 204 -6.69 17.13 -18.73
C ALA A 204 -6.87 16.30 -20.02
N THR A 205 -8.09 15.78 -20.18
CA THR A 205 -8.53 14.95 -21.31
C THR A 205 -8.28 15.65 -22.68
N GLU A 206 -8.10 16.95 -22.69
CA GLU A 206 -7.82 17.76 -23.87
C GLU A 206 -6.41 17.50 -24.47
N ASP A 207 -5.37 17.34 -23.64
CA ASP A 207 -4.00 17.02 -24.11
C ASP A 207 -3.91 15.60 -24.68
N MET A 208 -4.75 14.68 -24.15
CA MET A 208 -4.86 13.32 -24.66
C MET A 208 -5.53 13.28 -26.05
N LEU A 209 -6.52 14.16 -26.25
CA LEU A 209 -7.19 14.33 -27.53
C LEU A 209 -6.28 15.01 -28.57
N ASP A 210 -5.54 16.03 -28.20
CA ASP A 210 -4.56 16.70 -29.09
C ASP A 210 -3.43 15.76 -29.51
N THR A 211 -2.97 14.88 -28.60
CA THR A 211 -1.94 13.86 -28.92
C THR A 211 -2.51 12.77 -29.85
N LEU A 212 -3.80 12.41 -29.70
CA LEU A 212 -4.49 11.45 -30.56
C LEU A 212 -4.81 12.05 -31.92
N PHE A 213 -5.29 13.29 -31.98
CA PHE A 213 -5.70 13.94 -33.22
C PHE A 213 -4.50 14.56 -33.99
N GLY A 214 -3.43 14.96 -33.29
CA GLY A 214 -2.19 15.44 -33.93
C GLY A 214 -1.44 14.36 -34.73
N ARG A 215 -1.79 13.07 -34.55
CA ARG A 215 -1.28 11.96 -35.37
C ARG A 215 -2.13 11.66 -36.61
N PHE A 216 -3.32 12.21 -36.70
CA PHE A 216 -4.17 12.10 -37.88
C PHE A 216 -4.10 13.42 -38.66
N CYS A 217 -3.01 13.66 -39.36
CA CYS A 217 -3.03 14.55 -40.52
C CYS A 217 -3.97 13.94 -41.55
N ILE A 218 -5.23 14.34 -41.52
CA ILE A 218 -6.16 14.09 -42.64
C ILE A 218 -5.68 15.04 -43.73
N GLY A 219 -4.99 14.44 -44.69
CA GLY A 219 -4.53 15.11 -45.88
C GLY A 219 -5.69 15.70 -46.66
N LYS A 220 -5.39 16.84 -47.26
CA LYS A 220 -6.07 17.33 -48.41
C LYS A 220 -5.67 16.49 -49.62
#